data_57fc7ee725405876c17f178bdbc0a8e0
#
_entry.id   57fc7ee725405876c17f178bdbc0a8e0
#
_cell.length_a   1.000
_cell.length_b   1.000
_cell.length_c   1.000
_cell.angle_alpha   90.00
_cell.angle_beta   90.00
_cell.angle_gamma   90.00
#
_symmetry.space_group_name_H-M   'P 1'
#
loop_
_entity.id
_entity.type
_entity.pdbx_description
1 polymer ?
#
loop_
_entity_poly.entity_id
_entity_poly.type
_entity_poly.pdbx_seq_one_letter_code
_entity_poly.pdbx_strand_id
1 'polypeptide(L)'
;MKRLVLILLALASLQCAFAATVREVILRDSTDRLMIPVDRNTMLDLYDYYDAGQHVYAKTPNKEEVEIDSITDNYICISTSRISLIQAWLAKAGSDSIVVVSTTYETKPRMSIVRAYNAQSFDDITDKVFTPLTLDDFIAKGTTKAKRAELKEKIPGLYVVYSINASTGEILASHHTYECFPKEDYDAIKPYLVEKRYLVLKGKKYRLAR
;
A
#
# COMPACT_ATOMS: atom_id res chain seq x y z
N MET A 1 52.21 4.00 -8.95
CA MET A 1 51.37 3.56 -7.81
C MET A 1 50.20 4.50 -7.50
N LYS A 2 50.38 5.82 -7.30
CA LYS A 2 49.26 6.75 -7.01
C LYS A 2 48.12 6.78 -8.04
N ARG A 3 48.40 6.63 -9.32
CA ARG A 3 47.36 6.60 -10.39
C ARG A 3 46.54 5.31 -10.41
N LEU A 4 47.13 4.17 -10.02
CA LEU A 4 46.42 2.89 -9.94
C LEU A 4 45.43 2.87 -8.74
N VAL A 5 45.80 3.49 -7.64
CA VAL A 5 44.93 3.62 -6.45
C VAL A 5 43.73 4.53 -6.76
N LEU A 6 43.91 5.61 -7.51
CA LEU A 6 42.82 6.49 -7.94
C LEU A 6 41.86 5.82 -8.90
N ILE A 7 42.32 4.93 -9.78
CA ILE A 7 41.47 4.14 -10.70
C ILE A 7 40.70 3.07 -9.93
N LEU A 8 41.32 2.43 -8.95
CA LEU A 8 40.65 1.46 -8.07
C LEU A 8 39.61 2.14 -7.16
N LEU A 9 39.88 3.34 -6.66
CA LEU A 9 38.91 4.14 -5.90
C LEU A 9 37.75 4.63 -6.79
N ALA A 10 38.01 5.01 -8.04
CA ALA A 10 36.98 5.39 -9.00
C ALA A 10 36.13 4.19 -9.45
N LEU A 11 36.71 2.99 -9.57
CA LEU A 11 35.99 1.75 -9.85
C LEU A 11 35.16 1.27 -8.64
N ALA A 12 35.61 1.51 -7.42
CA ALA A 12 34.86 1.22 -6.20
C ALA A 12 33.68 2.19 -5.99
N SER A 13 33.75 3.41 -6.52
CA SER A 13 32.64 4.38 -6.48
C SER A 13 31.62 4.18 -7.61
N LEU A 14 31.90 3.35 -8.60
CA LEU A 14 30.95 2.84 -9.60
C LEU A 14 30.22 1.57 -9.13
N GLN A 15 30.06 1.36 -7.84
CA GLN A 15 28.93 0.59 -7.37
C GLN A 15 27.71 1.43 -7.72
N CYS A 16 27.20 1.20 -8.95
CA CYS A 16 25.85 1.62 -9.32
C CYS A 16 24.98 1.24 -8.12
N ALA A 17 24.47 2.26 -7.43
CA ALA A 17 23.41 2.04 -6.47
C ALA A 17 22.23 1.56 -7.32
N PHE A 18 22.20 0.27 -7.66
CA PHE A 18 21.01 -0.37 -8.18
C PHE A 18 19.93 -0.04 -7.16
N ALA A 19 18.96 0.75 -7.61
CA ALA A 19 17.81 1.02 -6.76
C ALA A 19 17.21 -0.33 -6.42
N ALA A 20 17.15 -0.66 -5.12
CA ALA A 20 16.58 -1.93 -4.68
C ALA A 20 15.18 -2.07 -5.27
N THR A 21 14.84 -3.26 -5.74
CA THR A 21 13.48 -3.58 -6.19
C THR A 21 12.58 -3.90 -5.00
N VAL A 22 11.27 -3.84 -5.18
CA VAL A 22 10.30 -4.26 -4.14
C VAL A 22 10.53 -5.72 -3.74
N ARG A 23 10.88 -6.59 -4.70
CA ARG A 23 11.23 -8.00 -4.48
C ARG A 23 12.40 -8.15 -3.51
N GLU A 24 13.50 -7.44 -3.77
CA GLU A 24 14.69 -7.47 -2.91
C GLU A 24 14.41 -6.92 -1.51
N VAL A 25 13.58 -5.90 -1.40
CA VAL A 25 13.20 -5.33 -0.10
C VAL A 25 12.37 -6.33 0.70
N ILE A 26 11.38 -6.98 0.09
CA ILE A 26 10.55 -7.99 0.76
C ILE A 26 11.41 -9.18 1.20
N LEU A 27 12.28 -9.71 0.33
CA LEU A 27 13.15 -10.85 0.67
C LEU A 27 14.18 -10.52 1.76
N ARG A 28 14.50 -9.26 1.96
CA ARG A 28 15.42 -8.79 3.00
C ARG A 28 14.76 -8.67 4.37
N ASP A 29 13.44 -8.57 4.43
CA ASP A 29 12.67 -8.56 5.69
C ASP A 29 12.60 -9.97 6.29
N SER A 30 13.64 -10.33 7.05
CA SER A 30 13.72 -11.63 7.74
C SER A 30 12.92 -11.68 9.05
N THR A 31 12.26 -10.62 9.44
CA THR A 31 11.61 -10.44 10.74
C THR A 31 10.13 -10.09 10.65
N ASP A 32 9.54 -10.25 9.46
CA ASP A 32 8.12 -10.01 9.17
C ASP A 32 7.63 -8.61 9.59
N ARG A 33 8.52 -7.61 9.54
CA ARG A 33 8.19 -6.22 9.94
C ARG A 33 7.26 -5.54 8.96
N LEU A 34 7.35 -5.89 7.67
CA LEU A 34 6.48 -5.35 6.62
C LEU A 34 5.04 -5.84 6.74
N MET A 35 4.74 -6.72 7.68
CA MET A 35 3.40 -7.27 7.90
C MET A 35 2.82 -7.95 6.63
N ILE A 36 3.68 -8.54 5.82
CA ILE A 36 3.27 -9.39 4.70
C ILE A 36 3.25 -10.83 5.23
N PRO A 37 2.07 -11.46 5.42
CA PRO A 37 1.94 -12.74 6.09
C PRO A 37 2.28 -13.92 5.16
N VAL A 38 3.37 -13.81 4.42
CA VAL A 38 3.91 -14.83 3.53
C VAL A 38 5.36 -15.05 3.89
N ASP A 39 5.70 -16.24 4.33
CA ASP A 39 7.07 -16.56 4.73
C ASP A 39 8.03 -16.51 3.53
N ARG A 40 9.32 -16.35 3.84
CA ARG A 40 10.35 -16.14 2.83
C ARG A 40 10.44 -17.28 1.80
N ASN A 41 10.28 -18.53 2.20
CA ASN A 41 10.41 -19.65 1.28
C ASN A 41 9.23 -19.66 0.31
N THR A 42 8.02 -19.49 0.83
CA THR A 42 6.82 -19.34 0.00
C THR A 42 6.95 -18.16 -0.97
N MET A 43 7.53 -17.03 -0.54
CA MET A 43 7.80 -15.89 -1.42
C MET A 43 8.79 -16.21 -2.54
N LEU A 44 9.83 -17.00 -2.27
CA LEU A 44 10.78 -17.44 -3.29
C LEU A 44 10.09 -18.34 -4.32
N ASP A 45 9.31 -19.32 -3.88
CA ASP A 45 8.52 -20.19 -4.77
C ASP A 45 7.56 -19.37 -5.65
N LEU A 46 6.89 -18.38 -5.07
CA LEU A 46 5.98 -17.49 -5.81
C LEU A 46 6.71 -16.66 -6.87
N TYR A 47 7.91 -16.18 -6.58
CA TYR A 47 8.70 -15.46 -7.58
C TYR A 47 9.13 -16.37 -8.72
N ASP A 48 9.56 -17.60 -8.41
CA ASP A 48 9.95 -18.58 -9.42
C ASP A 48 8.76 -18.95 -10.31
N TYR A 49 7.58 -19.15 -9.75
CA TYR A 49 6.36 -19.42 -10.51
C TYR A 49 5.99 -18.22 -11.40
N TYR A 50 6.00 -17.02 -10.86
CA TYR A 50 5.67 -15.82 -11.62
C TYR A 50 6.65 -15.59 -12.78
N ASP A 51 7.95 -15.75 -12.54
CA ASP A 51 8.99 -15.59 -13.56
C ASP A 51 8.90 -16.69 -14.65
N ALA A 52 8.39 -17.87 -14.30
CA ALA A 52 8.06 -18.94 -15.26
C ALA A 52 6.74 -18.71 -16.01
N GLY A 53 6.03 -17.59 -15.76
CA GLY A 53 4.72 -17.31 -16.35
C GLY A 53 3.60 -18.21 -15.82
N GLN A 54 3.79 -18.82 -14.65
CA GLN A 54 2.82 -19.67 -14.00
C GLN A 54 2.04 -18.89 -12.96
N HIS A 55 0.74 -18.73 -13.18
CA HIS A 55 -0.18 -18.14 -12.20
C HIS A 55 -0.76 -19.25 -11.33
N VAL A 56 0.00 -19.65 -10.33
CA VAL A 56 -0.35 -20.75 -9.43
C VAL A 56 -0.28 -20.31 -7.97
N TYR A 57 -1.13 -20.92 -7.17
CA TYR A 57 -1.12 -20.72 -5.74
C TYR A 57 0.02 -21.53 -5.10
N ALA A 58 0.84 -20.87 -4.28
CA ALA A 58 1.69 -21.52 -3.31
C ALA A 58 0.94 -21.71 -1.98
N LYS A 59 1.42 -22.63 -1.14
CA LYS A 59 0.84 -22.82 0.19
C LYS A 59 1.83 -22.36 1.24
N THR A 60 1.39 -21.46 2.09
CA THR A 60 2.14 -21.08 3.29
C THR A 60 2.23 -22.28 4.27
N PRO A 61 3.12 -22.25 5.26
CA PRO A 61 3.17 -23.25 6.33
C PRO A 61 1.82 -23.45 7.04
N ASN A 62 0.99 -22.42 7.12
CA ASN A 62 -0.35 -22.47 7.68
C ASN A 62 -1.40 -23.00 6.70
N LYS A 63 -1.00 -23.48 5.52
CA LYS A 63 -1.85 -24.00 4.44
C LYS A 63 -2.74 -22.96 3.77
N GLU A 64 -2.48 -21.68 3.94
CA GLU A 64 -3.14 -20.61 3.18
C GLU A 64 -2.62 -20.62 1.75
N GLU A 65 -3.52 -20.42 0.82
CA GLU A 65 -3.18 -20.27 -0.60
C GLU A 65 -2.83 -18.83 -0.89
N VAL A 66 -1.70 -18.61 -1.53
CA VAL A 66 -1.16 -17.30 -1.89
C VAL A 66 -0.70 -17.28 -3.34
N GLU A 67 -0.90 -16.16 -4.03
CA GLU A 67 -0.53 -15.95 -5.43
C GLU A 67 0.00 -14.53 -5.62
N ILE A 68 0.97 -14.36 -6.54
CA ILE A 68 1.35 -13.03 -7.04
C ILE A 68 0.47 -12.69 -8.24
N ASP A 69 -0.43 -11.70 -8.06
CA ASP A 69 -1.28 -11.20 -9.16
C ASP A 69 -0.48 -10.35 -10.14
N SER A 70 0.45 -9.54 -9.64
CA SER A 70 1.32 -8.70 -10.47
C SER A 70 2.55 -8.22 -9.71
N ILE A 71 3.65 -8.04 -10.44
CA ILE A 71 4.90 -7.50 -9.89
C ILE A 71 5.61 -6.62 -10.93
N THR A 72 6.24 -5.54 -10.45
CA THR A 72 7.19 -4.68 -11.18
C THR A 72 8.39 -4.41 -10.27
N ASP A 73 9.36 -3.62 -10.73
CA ASP A 73 10.49 -3.24 -9.88
C ASP A 73 10.05 -2.53 -8.58
N ASN A 74 8.97 -1.77 -8.64
CA ASN A 74 8.51 -0.95 -7.51
C ASN A 74 7.19 -1.41 -6.89
N TYR A 75 6.51 -2.38 -7.46
CA TYR A 75 5.18 -2.78 -7.04
C TYR A 75 5.01 -4.29 -7.01
N ILE A 76 4.26 -4.78 -6.03
CA ILE A 76 3.77 -6.14 -5.98
C ILE A 76 2.35 -6.18 -5.45
N CYS A 77 1.54 -7.07 -6.02
CA CYS A 77 0.21 -7.41 -5.56
C CYS A 77 0.15 -8.91 -5.27
N ILE A 78 -0.29 -9.26 -4.07
CA ILE A 78 -0.36 -10.63 -3.57
C ILE A 78 -1.76 -10.88 -3.04
N SER A 79 -2.41 -11.93 -3.55
CA SER A 79 -3.60 -12.52 -2.94
C SER A 79 -3.17 -13.57 -1.93
N THR A 80 -3.50 -13.36 -0.64
CA THR A 80 -3.06 -14.27 0.46
C THR A 80 -4.15 -15.22 0.92
N SER A 81 -5.38 -14.96 0.51
CA SER A 81 -6.55 -15.77 0.76
C SER A 81 -7.69 -15.23 -0.10
N ARG A 82 -8.87 -15.87 -0.06
CA ARG A 82 -10.06 -15.34 -0.75
C ARG A 82 -10.58 -14.01 -0.20
N ILE A 83 -10.04 -13.56 0.93
CA ILE A 83 -10.54 -12.40 1.67
C ILE A 83 -9.50 -11.33 1.95
N SER A 84 -8.26 -11.49 1.50
CA SER A 84 -7.24 -10.45 1.68
C SER A 84 -6.36 -10.25 0.44
N LEU A 85 -6.08 -9.00 0.16
CA LEU A 85 -5.21 -8.54 -0.92
C LEU A 85 -4.13 -7.64 -0.32
N ILE A 86 -2.88 -7.92 -0.63
CA ILE A 86 -1.75 -7.11 -0.21
C ILE A 86 -1.13 -6.45 -1.42
N GLN A 87 -0.98 -5.13 -1.34
CA GLN A 87 -0.26 -4.34 -2.32
C GLN A 87 0.93 -3.69 -1.62
N ALA A 88 2.13 -3.80 -2.19
CA ALA A 88 3.28 -3.07 -1.71
C ALA A 88 3.90 -2.21 -2.81
N TRP A 89 4.30 -0.99 -2.45
CA TRP A 89 4.94 -0.02 -3.34
C TRP A 89 6.22 0.50 -2.73
N LEU A 90 7.32 0.38 -3.47
CA LEU A 90 8.62 0.95 -3.12
C LEU A 90 8.75 2.34 -3.75
N ALA A 91 8.77 3.39 -2.92
CA ALA A 91 8.89 4.77 -3.34
C ALA A 91 10.21 5.40 -2.91
N LYS A 92 10.74 6.31 -3.72
CA LYS A 92 11.80 7.23 -3.31
C LYS A 92 11.16 8.45 -2.62
N ALA A 93 11.61 8.77 -1.42
CA ALA A 93 11.15 9.88 -0.61
C ALA A 93 12.33 10.78 -0.21
N GLY A 94 12.79 11.62 -1.14
CA GLY A 94 14.02 12.38 -0.99
C GLY A 94 15.25 11.49 -1.12
N SER A 95 16.12 11.49 -0.09
CA SER A 95 17.29 10.60 0.00
C SER A 95 16.96 9.19 0.45
N ASP A 96 15.75 8.97 0.98
CA ASP A 96 15.35 7.71 1.58
C ASP A 96 14.47 6.92 0.60
N SER A 97 14.31 5.63 0.86
CA SER A 97 13.30 4.79 0.21
C SER A 97 12.30 4.33 1.27
N ILE A 98 11.04 4.32 0.92
CA ILE A 98 9.94 3.86 1.77
C ILE A 98 9.19 2.74 1.08
N VAL A 99 8.71 1.78 1.86
CA VAL A 99 7.76 0.77 1.40
C VAL A 99 6.40 1.10 1.98
N VAL A 100 5.42 1.24 1.10
CA VAL A 100 4.02 1.40 1.48
C VAL A 100 3.33 0.08 1.26
N VAL A 101 2.68 -0.43 2.29
CA VAL A 101 1.92 -1.68 2.26
C VAL A 101 0.46 -1.38 2.54
N SER A 102 -0.42 -1.82 1.66
CA SER A 102 -1.88 -1.79 1.85
C SER A 102 -2.40 -3.21 1.91
N THR A 103 -2.96 -3.59 3.04
CA THR A 103 -3.64 -4.88 3.24
C THR A 103 -5.14 -4.63 3.23
N THR A 104 -5.82 -5.14 2.21
CA THR A 104 -7.27 -5.02 2.04
C THR A 104 -7.96 -6.30 2.49
N TYR A 105 -8.95 -6.16 3.34
CA TYR A 105 -9.82 -7.24 3.79
C TYR A 105 -11.15 -7.15 3.02
N GLU A 106 -11.46 -8.21 2.27
CA GLU A 106 -12.67 -8.32 1.44
C GLU A 106 -13.93 -8.74 2.24
N THR A 107 -13.87 -8.65 3.56
CA THR A 107 -15.02 -8.80 4.45
C THR A 107 -15.96 -7.59 4.35
N LYS A 108 -17.21 -7.73 4.82
CA LYS A 108 -18.16 -6.60 4.88
C LYS A 108 -18.17 -5.98 6.27
N PRO A 109 -17.96 -4.67 6.41
CA PRO A 109 -17.53 -3.74 5.35
C PRO A 109 -16.08 -3.94 4.94
N ARG A 110 -15.78 -3.72 3.64
CA ARG A 110 -14.41 -3.78 3.13
C ARG A 110 -13.57 -2.65 3.69
N MET A 111 -12.35 -2.97 4.05
CA MET A 111 -11.42 -1.99 4.59
C MET A 111 -9.97 -2.38 4.29
N SER A 112 -9.10 -1.40 4.27
CA SER A 112 -7.66 -1.62 4.20
C SER A 112 -6.95 -1.03 5.40
N ILE A 113 -5.85 -1.69 5.79
CA ILE A 113 -4.83 -1.13 6.66
C ILE A 113 -3.66 -0.70 5.79
N VAL A 114 -3.32 0.59 5.84
CA VAL A 114 -2.17 1.14 5.14
C VAL A 114 -1.05 1.42 6.14
N ARG A 115 0.18 0.98 5.80
CA ARG A 115 1.40 1.23 6.57
C ARG A 115 2.53 1.69 5.68
N ALA A 116 3.47 2.43 6.25
CA ALA A 116 4.68 2.82 5.56
C ALA A 116 5.90 2.50 6.42
N TYR A 117 6.92 1.97 5.78
CA TYR A 117 8.15 1.53 6.44
C TYR A 117 9.37 2.16 5.78
N ASN A 118 10.41 2.42 6.56
CA ASN A 118 11.71 2.70 5.97
C ASN A 118 12.21 1.43 5.25
N ALA A 119 12.60 1.56 3.99
CA ALA A 119 12.97 0.40 3.17
C ALA A 119 14.29 -0.27 3.59
N GLN A 120 15.10 0.35 4.44
CA GLN A 120 16.37 -0.22 4.93
C GLN A 120 16.24 -0.83 6.32
N SER A 121 15.66 -0.08 7.26
CA SER A 121 15.54 -0.49 8.67
C SER A 121 14.24 -1.23 8.98
N PHE A 122 13.25 -1.18 8.09
CA PHE A 122 11.89 -1.69 8.30
C PHE A 122 11.16 -1.06 9.50
N ASP A 123 11.62 0.10 9.97
CA ASP A 123 10.91 0.85 11.01
C ASP A 123 9.57 1.35 10.47
N ASP A 124 8.52 1.19 11.26
CA ASP A 124 7.21 1.76 10.94
C ASP A 124 7.28 3.30 11.04
N ILE A 125 7.02 3.94 9.91
CA ILE A 125 7.02 5.39 9.77
C ILE A 125 5.65 5.90 9.30
N THR A 126 4.61 5.11 9.47
CA THR A 126 3.25 5.39 8.96
C THR A 126 2.79 6.79 9.31
N ASP A 127 2.88 7.20 10.58
CA ASP A 127 2.44 8.52 11.04
C ASP A 127 3.26 9.68 10.46
N LYS A 128 4.49 9.41 9.97
CA LYS A 128 5.34 10.41 9.31
C LYS A 128 4.96 10.58 7.83
N VAL A 129 4.40 9.52 7.22
CA VAL A 129 4.11 9.43 5.78
C VAL A 129 2.63 9.69 5.48
N PHE A 130 1.73 9.21 6.33
CA PHE A 130 0.28 9.34 6.17
C PHE A 130 -0.35 10.22 7.25
N THR A 131 -1.35 10.98 6.84
CA THR A 131 -2.35 11.54 7.75
C THR A 131 -3.61 10.71 7.57
N PRO A 132 -4.16 10.11 8.63
CA PRO A 132 -5.39 9.33 8.52
C PRO A 132 -6.52 10.14 7.89
N LEU A 133 -7.23 9.55 6.93
CA LEU A 133 -8.41 10.15 6.34
C LEU A 133 -9.56 10.09 7.34
N THR A 134 -10.34 11.14 7.34
CA THR A 134 -11.53 11.29 8.17
C THR A 134 -12.77 11.36 7.30
N LEU A 135 -13.96 11.26 7.90
CA LEU A 135 -15.20 11.43 7.18
C LEU A 135 -15.28 12.82 6.49
N ASP A 136 -14.69 13.86 7.09
CA ASP A 136 -14.65 15.20 6.49
C ASP A 136 -13.95 15.23 5.12
N ASP A 137 -12.99 14.34 4.90
CA ASP A 137 -12.29 14.22 3.62
C ASP A 137 -13.20 13.65 2.52
N PHE A 138 -14.23 12.91 2.88
CA PHE A 138 -15.21 12.33 1.96
C PHE A 138 -16.53 13.11 1.88
N ILE A 139 -16.74 14.15 2.68
CA ILE A 139 -17.90 15.02 2.54
C ILE A 139 -17.72 15.96 1.35
N ALA A 140 -18.75 16.07 0.52
CA ALA A 140 -18.75 16.90 -0.68
C ALA A 140 -18.55 18.39 -0.33
N LYS A 141 -17.83 19.12 -1.19
CA LYS A 141 -17.66 20.56 -1.05
C LYS A 141 -19.03 21.24 -1.15
N GLY A 142 -19.26 22.28 -0.33
CA GLY A 142 -20.54 22.99 -0.30
C GLY A 142 -21.59 22.39 0.65
N THR A 143 -21.34 21.24 1.25
CA THR A 143 -22.21 20.67 2.31
C THR A 143 -22.24 21.60 3.51
N THR A 144 -23.45 22.00 3.95
CA THR A 144 -23.63 22.94 5.08
C THR A 144 -23.11 22.36 6.40
N LYS A 145 -22.77 23.24 7.35
CA LYS A 145 -22.29 22.83 8.68
C LYS A 145 -23.28 21.92 9.41
N ALA A 146 -24.59 22.23 9.32
CA ALA A 146 -25.65 21.43 9.93
C ALA A 146 -25.68 20.02 9.31
N LYS A 147 -25.63 19.91 7.97
CA LYS A 147 -25.64 18.61 7.28
C LYS A 147 -24.37 17.79 7.56
N ARG A 148 -23.21 18.44 7.70
CA ARG A 148 -21.97 17.78 8.11
C ARG A 148 -22.09 17.17 9.51
N ALA A 149 -22.70 17.88 10.46
CA ALA A 149 -22.94 17.36 11.80
C ALA A 149 -23.87 16.16 11.78
N GLU A 150 -24.99 16.25 11.02
CA GLU A 150 -25.91 15.13 10.82
C GLU A 150 -25.24 13.89 10.22
N LEU A 151 -24.39 14.09 9.19
CA LEU A 151 -23.65 12.97 8.57
C LEU A 151 -22.72 12.28 9.56
N LYS A 152 -22.01 13.06 10.40
CA LYS A 152 -21.10 12.51 11.42
C LYS A 152 -21.84 11.74 12.50
N GLU A 153 -23.07 12.09 12.80
CA GLU A 153 -23.91 11.35 13.74
C GLU A 153 -24.46 10.06 13.12
N LYS A 154 -24.87 10.14 11.84
CA LYS A 154 -25.45 8.99 11.14
C LYS A 154 -24.42 7.94 10.70
N ILE A 155 -23.18 8.36 10.40
CA ILE A 155 -22.13 7.48 9.91
C ILE A 155 -21.24 7.06 11.09
N PRO A 156 -21.43 5.85 11.66
CA PRO A 156 -20.74 5.43 12.88
C PRO A 156 -19.27 5.10 12.68
N GLY A 157 -18.84 4.89 11.42
CA GLY A 157 -17.47 4.53 11.10
C GLY A 157 -17.14 4.80 9.63
N LEU A 158 -15.88 5.14 9.37
CA LEU A 158 -15.34 5.30 8.03
C LEU A 158 -14.53 4.06 7.68
N TYR A 159 -15.01 3.31 6.71
CA TYR A 159 -14.32 2.16 6.15
C TYR A 159 -13.71 2.54 4.80
N VAL A 160 -12.39 2.49 4.69
CA VAL A 160 -11.67 2.91 3.49
C VAL A 160 -10.87 1.75 2.93
N VAL A 161 -11.00 1.54 1.64
CA VAL A 161 -10.13 0.67 0.85
C VAL A 161 -9.10 1.54 0.16
N TYR A 162 -7.81 1.19 0.34
CA TYR A 162 -6.69 1.86 -0.29
C TYR A 162 -6.11 0.97 -1.38
N SER A 163 -6.19 1.42 -2.63
CA SER A 163 -5.61 0.74 -3.78
C SER A 163 -4.41 1.50 -4.33
N ILE A 164 -3.27 0.85 -4.47
CA ILE A 164 -2.03 1.46 -4.96
C ILE A 164 -1.96 1.28 -6.48
N ASN A 165 -1.75 2.38 -7.20
CA ASN A 165 -1.49 2.34 -8.63
C ASN A 165 -0.09 1.78 -8.90
N ALA A 166 0.00 0.67 -9.63
CA ALA A 166 1.24 -0.05 -9.91
C ALA A 166 2.26 0.75 -10.74
N SER A 167 1.85 1.79 -11.45
CA SER A 167 2.73 2.59 -12.30
C SER A 167 3.19 3.88 -11.64
N THR A 168 2.35 4.49 -10.80
CA THR A 168 2.60 5.83 -10.25
C THR A 168 2.80 5.86 -8.74
N GLY A 169 2.40 4.81 -8.04
CA GLY A 169 2.37 4.76 -6.58
C GLY A 169 1.32 5.69 -5.95
N GLU A 170 0.46 6.30 -6.74
CA GLU A 170 -0.70 7.02 -6.23
C GLU A 170 -1.64 6.05 -5.50
N ILE A 171 -2.27 6.52 -4.44
CA ILE A 171 -3.21 5.72 -3.69
C ILE A 171 -4.62 6.23 -3.92
N LEU A 172 -5.47 5.36 -4.43
CA LEU A 172 -6.90 5.58 -4.49
C LEU A 172 -7.52 5.14 -3.16
N ALA A 173 -8.09 6.07 -2.42
CA ALA A 173 -8.87 5.82 -1.21
C ALA A 173 -10.36 5.84 -1.56
N SER A 174 -11.05 4.72 -1.43
CA SER A 174 -12.48 4.58 -1.67
C SER A 174 -13.18 4.24 -0.37
N HIS A 175 -14.21 5.00 0.03
CA HIS A 175 -14.96 4.61 1.21
C HIS A 175 -15.99 3.52 0.88
N HIS A 176 -16.11 2.56 1.78
CA HIS A 176 -17.04 1.43 1.70
C HIS A 176 -18.10 1.47 2.83
N THR A 177 -18.31 2.63 3.37
CA THR A 177 -19.28 2.88 4.46
C THR A 177 -20.71 2.47 4.08
N TYR A 178 -21.04 2.50 2.77
CA TYR A 178 -22.34 2.09 2.26
C TYR A 178 -22.66 0.61 2.58
N GLU A 179 -21.66 -0.22 2.75
CA GLU A 179 -21.85 -1.66 3.08
C GLU A 179 -22.42 -1.88 4.48
N CYS A 180 -22.42 -0.83 5.33
CA CYS A 180 -22.99 -0.84 6.68
C CYS A 180 -24.44 -0.31 6.76
N PHE A 181 -25.02 0.15 5.64
CA PHE A 181 -26.33 0.78 5.63
C PHE A 181 -27.34 -0.02 4.81
N PRO A 182 -28.63 0.01 5.21
CA PRO A 182 -29.71 -0.26 4.27
C PRO A 182 -29.60 0.67 3.07
N LYS A 183 -29.94 0.17 1.90
CA LYS A 183 -29.79 0.91 0.63
C LYS A 183 -30.49 2.28 0.69
N GLU A 184 -31.71 2.33 1.22
CA GLU A 184 -32.53 3.55 1.30
C GLU A 184 -31.87 4.63 2.15
N ASP A 185 -31.28 4.23 3.29
CA ASP A 185 -30.58 5.14 4.19
C ASP A 185 -29.30 5.68 3.56
N TYR A 186 -28.57 4.82 2.82
CA TYR A 186 -27.39 5.25 2.10
C TYR A 186 -27.74 6.20 0.96
N ASP A 187 -28.77 5.90 0.17
CA ASP A 187 -29.22 6.75 -0.95
C ASP A 187 -29.56 8.18 -0.49
N ALA A 188 -30.06 8.35 0.75
CA ALA A 188 -30.36 9.65 1.34
C ALA A 188 -29.10 10.48 1.69
N ILE A 189 -27.96 9.85 1.97
CA ILE A 189 -26.70 10.52 2.33
C ILE A 189 -25.68 10.57 1.19
N LYS A 190 -25.77 9.66 0.22
CA LYS A 190 -24.88 9.52 -0.94
C LYS A 190 -24.61 10.85 -1.66
N PRO A 191 -25.58 11.77 -1.92
CA PRO A 191 -25.33 13.03 -2.62
C PRO A 191 -24.34 13.96 -1.90
N TYR A 192 -24.14 13.75 -0.61
CA TYR A 192 -23.23 14.56 0.22
C TYR A 192 -21.86 13.93 0.41
N LEU A 193 -21.62 12.77 -0.20
CA LEU A 193 -20.36 12.03 -0.09
C LEU A 193 -19.62 11.99 -1.43
N VAL A 194 -18.30 11.97 -1.34
CA VAL A 194 -17.39 11.73 -2.46
C VAL A 194 -16.82 10.33 -2.29
N GLU A 195 -17.14 9.45 -3.23
CA GLU A 195 -16.79 8.03 -3.12
C GLU A 195 -15.28 7.76 -3.09
N LYS A 196 -14.50 8.60 -3.78
CA LYS A 196 -13.08 8.36 -4.04
C LYS A 196 -12.23 9.59 -3.76
N ARG A 197 -11.05 9.36 -3.19
CA ARG A 197 -10.00 10.35 -2.99
C ARG A 197 -8.68 9.81 -3.48
N TYR A 198 -7.83 10.67 -4.01
CA TYR A 198 -6.49 10.31 -4.45
C TYR A 198 -5.47 10.89 -3.48
N LEU A 199 -4.51 10.07 -3.10
CA LEU A 199 -3.35 10.44 -2.30
C LEU A 199 -2.12 10.35 -3.18
N VAL A 200 -1.35 11.43 -3.25
CA VAL A 200 -0.10 11.49 -4.02
C VAL A 200 1.07 11.74 -3.08
N LEU A 201 2.20 11.07 -3.34
CA LEU A 201 3.42 11.29 -2.57
C LEU A 201 4.04 12.64 -2.95
N LYS A 202 4.15 13.56 -1.97
CA LYS A 202 4.81 14.86 -2.09
C LYS A 202 5.92 14.97 -1.07
N GLY A 203 7.16 14.91 -1.54
CA GLY A 203 8.32 14.77 -0.67
C GLY A 203 8.28 13.45 0.11
N LYS A 204 8.11 13.51 1.43
CA LYS A 204 8.05 12.32 2.30
C LYS A 204 6.64 12.00 2.80
N LYS A 205 5.59 12.67 2.28
CA LYS A 205 4.20 12.49 2.77
C LYS A 205 3.21 12.28 1.63
N TYR A 206 2.31 11.33 1.84
CA TYR A 206 1.10 11.25 1.02
C TYR A 206 0.12 12.37 1.39
N ARG A 207 -0.40 13.03 0.39
CA ARG A 207 -1.36 14.14 0.55
C ARG A 207 -2.52 13.95 -0.42
N LEU A 208 -3.69 14.40 -0.02
CA LEU A 208 -4.84 14.46 -0.91
C LEU A 208 -4.49 15.27 -2.17
N ALA A 209 -4.79 14.70 -3.33
CA ALA A 209 -4.74 15.43 -4.59
C ALA A 209 -5.83 16.51 -4.58
N ARG A 210 -5.51 17.68 -5.12
CA ARG A 210 -6.44 18.83 -5.17
C ARG A 210 -7.41 18.69 -6.33
#